data_54bf3cc4a93bb6eabcc4eeafa28947bf
#
_entry.id   54bf3cc4a93bb6eabcc4eeafa28947bf
#
_cell.length_a   1.000
_cell.length_b   1.000
_cell.length_c   1.000
_cell.angle_alpha   90.00
_cell.angle_beta   90.00
_cell.angle_gamma   90.00
#
_symmetry.space_group_name_H-M   'P 1'
#
loop_
_entity.id
_entity.type
_entity.pdbx_description
1 polymer ?
#
loop_
_entity_poly.entity_id
_entity_poly.type
_entity_poly.pdbx_seq_one_letter_code
_entity_poly.pdbx_strand_id
1 'polypeptide(L)'
;NLDEEEIKIKDAGSVKLEPKIYFDKFSKEMKAEFRIGKNKMYRIKNLSDFYVRMIEKSFYKYGEKLQFIHTKEMFEEDSRPLLEFLLKYSEIIKYANSNSNTNYKYYGKALSETSIMIGNSGIDDLFDILKGNNVQFQKDYTSQVIEFTEEDPKIQFVLSKDGEKQYVLAPNVDIYNVNIIKGKKYTYILDDKKLYRCSSDFEKTTLRLLDLYRKNYITEANLGTNELSKLFSIVMPKVKNNIVIKGIKEDELEKYKPDELIVKLYLDFDKNDYLIADVKFIYGEKEFNPLNEKEKLDIPRNMIKETKALNMFRKTGFMLETKNLRFILPNNDKIYKFLSEDINFYMENFEVLVTDNFKTKQIRQPQMSSLGVKISNNLLDIDLKDLDINKDEIKDIMEKYSLKKKYYRLKDGSFINLEENKEIEFLDKLITGMDIDYKQLEKGKVEIPIYRSFYLNQLLKQLKGTNV
;
A
#
# COMPACT_ATOMS: atom_id res chain seq x y z
N ASN A 1 -49.00 -32.22 10.82
CA ASN A 1 -48.88 -33.30 9.87
C ASN A 1 -47.59 -34.07 10.14
N LEU A 2 -47.73 -35.27 10.68
CA LEU A 2 -46.61 -36.16 11.04
C LEU A 2 -45.71 -36.49 9.83
N ASP A 3 -46.28 -36.63 8.63
CA ASP A 3 -45.55 -36.91 7.41
C ASP A 3 -44.65 -35.76 6.97
N GLU A 4 -44.96 -34.50 7.26
CA GLU A 4 -44.12 -33.36 6.94
C GLU A 4 -42.94 -33.19 7.89
N GLU A 5 -43.09 -33.57 9.15
CA GLU A 5 -41.99 -33.59 10.13
C GLU A 5 -41.06 -34.77 9.87
N GLU A 6 -41.51 -35.93 9.48
CA GLU A 6 -40.65 -37.05 9.08
C GLU A 6 -39.84 -36.72 7.81
N ILE A 7 -40.42 -36.01 6.82
CA ILE A 7 -39.70 -35.54 5.63
C ILE A 7 -38.62 -34.53 6.02
N LYS A 8 -38.88 -33.61 6.96
CA LYS A 8 -37.89 -32.63 7.46
C LYS A 8 -36.67 -33.28 8.10
N ILE A 9 -36.88 -34.31 8.92
CA ILE A 9 -35.81 -34.97 9.68
C ILE A 9 -34.96 -35.88 8.78
N LYS A 10 -35.57 -36.57 7.82
CA LYS A 10 -34.90 -37.57 6.97
C LYS A 10 -34.04 -36.96 5.86
N ASP A 11 -34.35 -35.78 5.42
CA ASP A 11 -33.76 -35.11 4.24
C ASP A 11 -32.97 -33.85 4.55
N ALA A 12 -32.87 -33.46 5.83
CA ALA A 12 -32.10 -32.30 6.25
C ALA A 12 -30.62 -32.41 5.82
N GLY A 13 -30.09 -31.36 5.19
CA GLY A 13 -28.71 -31.30 4.73
C GLY A 13 -28.37 -32.21 3.55
N SER A 14 -29.38 -32.64 2.75
CA SER A 14 -29.15 -33.57 1.64
C SER A 14 -29.36 -32.96 0.24
N VAL A 15 -29.85 -31.74 0.16
CA VAL A 15 -30.12 -31.05 -1.12
C VAL A 15 -28.91 -30.25 -1.59
N LYS A 16 -28.43 -30.57 -2.78
CA LYS A 16 -27.35 -29.83 -3.45
C LYS A 16 -27.92 -28.72 -4.31
N LEU A 17 -27.19 -27.62 -4.38
CA LEU A 17 -27.42 -26.52 -5.30
C LEU A 17 -26.15 -26.29 -6.14
N GLU A 18 -26.26 -26.32 -7.45
CA GLU A 18 -25.13 -26.15 -8.37
C GLU A 18 -25.44 -25.10 -9.41
N PRO A 19 -24.50 -24.20 -9.73
CA PRO A 19 -24.65 -23.27 -10.83
C PRO A 19 -24.23 -23.92 -12.15
N LYS A 20 -24.86 -23.50 -13.25
CA LYS A 20 -24.34 -23.65 -14.59
C LYS A 20 -24.13 -22.26 -15.15
N ILE A 21 -22.88 -21.92 -15.43
CA ILE A 21 -22.48 -20.58 -15.87
C ILE A 21 -22.36 -20.56 -17.37
N TYR A 22 -22.83 -19.50 -17.98
CA TYR A 22 -22.76 -19.23 -19.42
C TYR A 22 -21.95 -17.95 -19.63
N PHE A 23 -21.06 -17.97 -20.60
CA PHE A 23 -20.29 -16.81 -21.02
C PHE A 23 -20.37 -16.64 -22.53
N ASP A 24 -20.78 -15.47 -22.95
CA ASP A 24 -20.80 -15.06 -24.35
C ASP A 24 -19.53 -14.27 -24.67
N LYS A 25 -18.69 -14.78 -25.57
CA LYS A 25 -17.42 -14.17 -25.95
C LYS A 25 -17.58 -12.82 -26.64
N PHE A 26 -18.68 -12.58 -27.35
CA PHE A 26 -18.91 -11.36 -28.13
C PHE A 26 -19.47 -10.23 -27.27
N SER A 27 -20.55 -10.51 -26.52
CA SER A 27 -21.16 -9.52 -25.63
C SER A 27 -20.38 -9.34 -24.32
N LYS A 28 -19.47 -10.29 -23.98
CA LYS A 28 -18.79 -10.39 -22.67
C LYS A 28 -19.74 -10.54 -21.50
N GLU A 29 -20.97 -10.94 -21.75
CA GLU A 29 -21.99 -11.17 -20.75
C GLU A 29 -21.84 -12.55 -20.10
N MET A 30 -22.06 -12.60 -18.80
CA MET A 30 -22.09 -13.82 -18.03
C MET A 30 -23.46 -13.99 -17.39
N LYS A 31 -24.01 -15.21 -17.41
CA LYS A 31 -25.25 -15.55 -16.72
C LYS A 31 -25.12 -16.89 -16.01
N ALA A 32 -25.89 -17.08 -14.95
CA ALA A 32 -25.96 -18.33 -14.20
C ALA A 32 -27.39 -18.89 -14.19
N GLU A 33 -27.52 -20.16 -14.50
CA GLU A 33 -28.67 -21.00 -14.21
C GLU A 33 -28.38 -21.90 -13.03
N PHE A 34 -29.40 -22.35 -12.33
CA PHE A 34 -29.22 -23.13 -11.13
C PHE A 34 -29.90 -24.49 -11.24
N ARG A 35 -29.25 -25.50 -10.69
CA ARG A 35 -29.77 -26.87 -10.60
C ARG A 35 -29.83 -27.26 -9.14
N ILE A 36 -30.86 -28.01 -8.79
CA ILE A 36 -31.13 -28.48 -7.45
C ILE A 36 -31.40 -29.98 -7.44
N GLY A 37 -30.90 -30.69 -6.47
CA GLY A 37 -31.11 -32.15 -6.42
C GLY A 37 -30.33 -32.82 -5.32
N LYS A 38 -30.39 -34.16 -5.32
CA LYS A 38 -29.55 -35.07 -4.54
C LYS A 38 -28.62 -35.81 -5.51
N ASN A 39 -29.04 -37.00 -5.96
CA ASN A 39 -28.32 -37.79 -6.98
C ASN A 39 -28.66 -37.36 -8.42
N LYS A 40 -29.87 -36.83 -8.63
CA LYS A 40 -30.35 -36.29 -9.91
C LYS A 40 -30.61 -34.81 -9.75
N MET A 41 -29.99 -34.00 -10.59
CA MET A 41 -30.12 -32.56 -10.61
C MET A 41 -31.26 -32.11 -11.52
N TYR A 42 -32.09 -31.21 -11.03
CA TYR A 42 -33.20 -30.59 -11.74
C TYR A 42 -32.92 -29.10 -11.93
N ARG A 43 -33.23 -28.57 -13.11
CA ARG A 43 -33.10 -27.12 -13.36
C ARG A 43 -34.22 -26.36 -12.62
N ILE A 44 -33.88 -25.28 -11.96
CA ILE A 44 -34.84 -24.32 -11.42
C ILE A 44 -35.37 -23.50 -12.59
N LYS A 45 -36.66 -23.70 -12.94
CA LYS A 45 -37.27 -23.09 -14.12
C LYS A 45 -37.77 -21.69 -13.88
N ASN A 46 -38.08 -21.34 -12.64
CA ASN A 46 -38.58 -20.00 -12.26
C ASN A 46 -37.95 -19.61 -10.91
N LEU A 47 -37.15 -18.56 -10.98
CA LEU A 47 -36.38 -18.07 -9.80
C LEU A 47 -37.29 -17.28 -8.84
N SER A 48 -38.29 -16.56 -9.36
CA SER A 48 -39.29 -15.86 -8.53
C SER A 48 -40.12 -16.84 -7.71
N ASP A 49 -40.60 -17.92 -8.33
CA ASP A 49 -41.34 -18.97 -7.64
C ASP A 49 -40.46 -19.70 -6.61
N PHE A 50 -39.22 -19.95 -6.97
CA PHE A 50 -38.26 -20.55 -6.02
C PHE A 50 -38.09 -19.68 -4.79
N TYR A 51 -37.89 -18.36 -4.95
CA TYR A 51 -37.80 -17.41 -3.84
C TYR A 51 -39.06 -17.43 -2.96
N VAL A 52 -40.26 -17.41 -3.57
CA VAL A 52 -41.54 -17.48 -2.84
C VAL A 52 -41.60 -18.76 -1.98
N ARG A 53 -41.24 -19.91 -2.56
CA ARG A 53 -41.26 -21.20 -1.84
C ARG A 53 -40.32 -21.19 -0.64
N MET A 54 -39.15 -20.55 -0.77
CA MET A 54 -38.19 -20.42 0.35
C MET A 54 -38.72 -19.52 1.47
N ILE A 55 -39.42 -18.43 1.13
CA ILE A 55 -40.03 -17.53 2.13
C ILE A 55 -41.22 -18.18 2.81
N GLU A 56 -42.10 -18.84 2.05
CA GLU A 56 -43.30 -19.48 2.55
C GLU A 56 -43.02 -20.85 3.20
N LYS A 57 -41.79 -21.36 3.09
CA LYS A 57 -41.40 -22.69 3.54
C LYS A 57 -42.34 -23.77 2.99
N SER A 58 -42.66 -23.66 1.70
CA SER A 58 -43.65 -24.51 1.08
C SER A 58 -43.04 -25.79 0.50
N PHE A 59 -43.84 -26.86 0.48
CA PHE A 59 -43.50 -28.14 -0.14
C PHE A 59 -43.59 -28.03 -1.68
N TYR A 60 -42.57 -28.60 -2.38
CA TYR A 60 -42.62 -28.67 -3.85
C TYR A 60 -41.93 -29.94 -4.37
N LYS A 61 -42.50 -30.49 -5.44
CA LYS A 61 -41.99 -31.67 -6.13
C LYS A 61 -41.37 -31.27 -7.48
N TYR A 62 -40.03 -31.40 -7.57
CA TYR A 62 -39.29 -31.18 -8.83
C TYR A 62 -39.40 -32.36 -9.79
N GLY A 63 -39.60 -33.54 -9.27
CA GLY A 63 -39.75 -34.79 -9.98
C GLY A 63 -39.88 -35.95 -9.00
N GLU A 64 -39.91 -37.19 -9.49
CA GLU A 64 -40.11 -38.39 -8.63
C GLU A 64 -39.01 -38.56 -7.56
N LYS A 65 -37.78 -38.08 -7.85
CA LYS A 65 -36.63 -38.28 -7.00
C LYS A 65 -36.25 -37.04 -6.16
N LEU A 66 -37.01 -35.94 -6.26
CA LEU A 66 -36.78 -34.75 -5.47
C LEU A 66 -38.06 -34.04 -5.10
N GLN A 67 -38.38 -34.08 -3.83
CA GLN A 67 -39.48 -33.36 -3.20
C GLN A 67 -39.09 -32.98 -1.80
N PHE A 68 -39.31 -31.77 -1.36
CA PHE A 68 -38.95 -31.30 -0.03
C PHE A 68 -39.64 -29.98 0.33
N ILE A 69 -39.60 -29.62 1.60
CA ILE A 69 -40.03 -28.32 2.10
C ILE A 69 -38.86 -27.36 2.00
N HIS A 70 -39.10 -26.20 1.36
CA HIS A 70 -38.06 -25.21 1.03
C HIS A 70 -37.61 -24.46 2.28
N THR A 71 -36.66 -25.02 3.02
CA THR A 71 -35.98 -24.37 4.15
C THR A 71 -34.47 -24.46 3.97
N LYS A 72 -33.72 -23.56 4.61
CA LYS A 72 -32.26 -23.49 4.50
C LYS A 72 -31.58 -24.77 5.01
N GLU A 73 -32.17 -25.39 6.02
CA GLU A 73 -31.67 -26.60 6.67
C GLU A 73 -31.68 -27.83 5.75
N MET A 74 -32.52 -27.82 4.71
CA MET A 74 -32.58 -28.91 3.73
C MET A 74 -31.35 -28.95 2.83
N PHE A 75 -30.66 -27.84 2.65
CA PHE A 75 -29.48 -27.74 1.78
C PHE A 75 -28.21 -28.17 2.51
N GLU A 76 -27.32 -28.85 1.77
CA GLU A 76 -25.96 -29.14 2.23
C GLU A 76 -25.25 -27.85 2.65
N GLU A 77 -24.36 -27.92 3.63
CA GLU A 77 -23.64 -26.75 4.15
C GLU A 77 -22.91 -25.99 3.05
N ASP A 78 -22.22 -26.71 2.17
CA ASP A 78 -21.46 -26.14 1.03
C ASP A 78 -22.37 -25.48 -0.01
N SER A 79 -23.66 -25.85 -0.08
CA SER A 79 -24.64 -25.23 -0.98
C SER A 79 -25.29 -23.96 -0.43
N ARG A 80 -25.21 -23.71 0.88
CA ARG A 80 -25.90 -22.58 1.54
C ARG A 80 -25.39 -21.20 1.10
N PRO A 81 -24.09 -20.95 0.91
CA PRO A 81 -23.61 -19.67 0.38
C PRO A 81 -24.17 -19.38 -1.02
N LEU A 82 -24.23 -20.41 -1.87
CA LEU A 82 -24.82 -20.28 -3.21
C LEU A 82 -26.34 -20.07 -3.15
N LEU A 83 -27.02 -20.68 -2.18
CA LEU A 83 -28.44 -20.44 -1.93
C LEU A 83 -28.71 -18.98 -1.55
N GLU A 84 -27.91 -18.41 -0.66
CA GLU A 84 -28.02 -16.99 -0.27
C GLU A 84 -27.83 -16.06 -1.45
N PHE A 85 -26.82 -16.35 -2.28
CA PHE A 85 -26.61 -15.63 -3.54
C PHE A 85 -27.84 -15.73 -4.45
N LEU A 86 -28.34 -16.93 -4.67
CA LEU A 86 -29.52 -17.16 -5.50
C LEU A 86 -30.76 -16.42 -4.99
N LEU A 87 -31.02 -16.46 -3.68
CA LEU A 87 -32.18 -15.80 -3.06
C LEU A 87 -32.10 -14.27 -3.20
N LYS A 88 -30.93 -13.68 -2.97
CA LYS A 88 -30.68 -12.24 -3.15
C LYS A 88 -31.10 -11.75 -4.55
N TYR A 89 -30.68 -12.46 -5.59
CA TYR A 89 -31.00 -12.08 -6.96
C TYR A 89 -32.44 -12.46 -7.36
N SER A 90 -32.96 -13.59 -6.86
CA SER A 90 -34.37 -14.02 -7.12
C SER A 90 -35.39 -13.05 -6.50
N GLU A 91 -35.05 -12.46 -5.35
CA GLU A 91 -35.84 -11.39 -4.73
C GLU A 91 -35.96 -10.17 -5.66
N ILE A 92 -34.81 -9.72 -6.19
CA ILE A 92 -34.78 -8.58 -7.14
C ILE A 92 -35.62 -8.87 -8.36
N ILE A 93 -35.52 -10.07 -8.93
CA ILE A 93 -36.31 -10.49 -10.10
C ILE A 93 -37.84 -10.45 -9.80
N LYS A 94 -38.22 -10.98 -8.62
CA LYS A 94 -39.61 -10.98 -8.16
C LYS A 94 -40.17 -9.55 -8.08
N TYR A 95 -39.46 -8.64 -7.39
CA TYR A 95 -39.95 -7.26 -7.23
C TYR A 95 -39.97 -6.48 -8.53
N ALA A 96 -38.98 -6.68 -9.39
CA ALA A 96 -38.99 -6.03 -10.71
C ALA A 96 -40.16 -6.49 -11.58
N ASN A 97 -40.49 -7.79 -11.55
CA ASN A 97 -41.61 -8.34 -12.34
C ASN A 97 -42.96 -7.96 -11.75
N SER A 98 -43.12 -7.81 -10.43
CA SER A 98 -44.38 -7.39 -9.79
C SER A 98 -44.71 -5.92 -10.02
N ASN A 99 -43.72 -5.07 -10.25
CA ASN A 99 -43.93 -3.63 -10.51
C ASN A 99 -44.04 -3.27 -12.00
N SER A 100 -44.05 -4.24 -12.91
CA SER A 100 -44.06 -4.05 -14.36
C SER A 100 -45.45 -3.71 -14.98
N ASN A 101 -46.37 -3.10 -14.22
CA ASN A 101 -47.62 -2.57 -14.74
C ASN A 101 -47.45 -1.28 -15.59
N THR A 102 -46.22 -0.86 -15.89
CA THR A 102 -45.94 0.27 -16.76
C THR A 102 -44.94 -0.12 -17.84
N ASN A 103 -45.31 0.07 -19.08
CA ASN A 103 -44.64 0.15 -20.39
C ASN A 103 -43.08 0.06 -20.50
N TYR A 104 -42.36 -0.55 -19.58
CA TYR A 104 -40.90 -0.75 -19.62
C TYR A 104 -40.51 -2.11 -20.23
N LYS A 105 -41.02 -2.42 -21.42
CA LYS A 105 -40.58 -3.59 -22.22
C LYS A 105 -39.11 -3.48 -22.72
N TYR A 106 -38.43 -2.39 -22.46
CA TYR A 106 -37.05 -2.16 -22.95
C TYR A 106 -35.93 -2.70 -22.05
N TYR A 107 -36.19 -3.08 -20.80
CA TYR A 107 -35.20 -3.71 -19.91
C TYR A 107 -35.30 -5.23 -19.82
N GLY A 108 -36.02 -5.87 -20.75
CA GLY A 108 -36.43 -7.27 -20.69
C GLY A 108 -35.33 -8.34 -20.80
N LYS A 109 -34.06 -8.01 -21.01
CA LYS A 109 -33.00 -9.02 -21.08
C LYS A 109 -32.29 -9.28 -19.73
N ALA A 110 -32.29 -8.33 -18.80
CA ALA A 110 -31.59 -8.45 -17.51
C ALA A 110 -32.38 -9.27 -16.47
N LEU A 111 -33.69 -9.49 -16.65
CA LEU A 111 -34.57 -10.07 -15.66
C LEU A 111 -35.24 -11.37 -16.17
N SER A 112 -34.42 -12.28 -16.65
CA SER A 112 -34.86 -13.65 -16.99
C SER A 112 -35.34 -14.39 -15.75
N GLU A 113 -36.51 -15.03 -15.81
CA GLU A 113 -37.00 -15.89 -14.74
C GLU A 113 -36.22 -17.19 -14.57
N THR A 114 -35.38 -17.54 -15.54
CA THR A 114 -34.65 -18.82 -15.55
C THR A 114 -33.16 -18.68 -15.29
N SER A 115 -32.63 -17.46 -15.31
CA SER A 115 -31.17 -17.19 -15.14
C SER A 115 -30.92 -15.82 -14.53
N ILE A 116 -29.79 -15.70 -13.85
CA ILE A 116 -29.30 -14.45 -13.28
C ILE A 116 -28.20 -13.91 -14.19
N MET A 117 -28.33 -12.64 -14.62
CA MET A 117 -27.22 -11.94 -15.27
C MET A 117 -26.18 -11.54 -14.22
N ILE A 118 -24.94 -11.96 -14.43
CA ILE A 118 -23.83 -11.74 -13.50
C ILE A 118 -23.12 -10.44 -13.89
N GLY A 119 -23.45 -9.36 -13.20
CA GLY A 119 -22.74 -8.09 -13.33
C GLY A 119 -21.43 -8.05 -12.54
N ASN A 120 -20.76 -6.89 -12.58
CA ASN A 120 -19.43 -6.72 -11.97
C ASN A 120 -19.37 -7.05 -10.46
N SER A 121 -20.38 -6.70 -9.68
CA SER A 121 -20.43 -7.11 -8.26
C SER A 121 -20.78 -8.59 -8.11
N GLY A 122 -21.64 -9.11 -8.98
CA GLY A 122 -22.07 -10.49 -8.93
C GLY A 122 -20.96 -11.49 -9.23
N ILE A 123 -20.00 -11.14 -10.10
CA ILE A 123 -18.87 -12.03 -10.38
C ILE A 123 -17.93 -12.11 -9.18
N ASP A 124 -17.71 -11.02 -8.43
CA ASP A 124 -16.91 -11.04 -7.22
C ASP A 124 -17.54 -11.94 -6.15
N ASP A 125 -18.85 -11.77 -5.90
CA ASP A 125 -19.61 -12.57 -4.92
C ASP A 125 -19.64 -14.07 -5.34
N LEU A 126 -19.89 -14.35 -6.62
CA LEU A 126 -19.96 -15.71 -7.13
C LEU A 126 -18.59 -16.42 -7.09
N PHE A 127 -17.54 -15.69 -7.41
CA PHE A 127 -16.18 -16.24 -7.34
C PHE A 127 -15.80 -16.63 -5.89
N ASP A 128 -16.12 -15.79 -4.91
CA ASP A 128 -15.83 -16.08 -3.50
C ASP A 128 -16.55 -17.36 -3.00
N ILE A 129 -17.76 -17.61 -3.53
CA ILE A 129 -18.53 -18.82 -3.21
C ILE A 129 -17.95 -20.08 -3.89
N LEU A 130 -17.50 -19.95 -5.15
CA LEU A 130 -17.12 -21.09 -5.99
C LEU A 130 -15.60 -21.34 -6.03
N LYS A 131 -14.81 -20.50 -5.38
CA LYS A 131 -13.35 -20.62 -5.31
C LYS A 131 -12.90 -22.02 -4.90
N GLY A 132 -11.96 -22.59 -5.65
CA GLY A 132 -11.44 -23.95 -5.45
C GLY A 132 -12.34 -25.07 -5.96
N ASN A 133 -13.52 -24.74 -6.52
CA ASN A 133 -14.46 -25.74 -7.03
C ASN A 133 -14.44 -25.83 -8.55
N ASN A 134 -14.82 -26.99 -9.04
CA ASN A 134 -15.08 -27.26 -10.44
C ASN A 134 -16.54 -26.95 -10.76
N VAL A 135 -16.77 -26.07 -11.76
CA VAL A 135 -18.09 -25.55 -12.08
C VAL A 135 -18.46 -25.88 -13.52
N GLN A 136 -19.72 -26.28 -13.74
CA GLN A 136 -20.27 -26.46 -15.07
C GLN A 136 -20.33 -25.12 -15.80
N PHE A 137 -19.65 -25.04 -16.92
CA PHE A 137 -19.45 -23.81 -17.67
C PHE A 137 -19.77 -24.01 -19.15
N GLN A 138 -20.45 -23.06 -19.75
CA GLN A 138 -20.69 -23.05 -21.17
C GLN A 138 -20.15 -21.75 -21.78
N LYS A 139 -19.14 -21.90 -22.61
CA LYS A 139 -18.55 -20.81 -23.39
C LYS A 139 -19.07 -20.93 -24.82
N ASP A 140 -19.84 -19.93 -25.25
CA ASP A 140 -20.57 -19.96 -26.52
C ASP A 140 -21.42 -21.24 -26.62
N TYR A 141 -21.04 -22.18 -27.50
CA TYR A 141 -21.74 -23.45 -27.69
C TYR A 141 -21.07 -24.64 -27.02
N THR A 142 -19.90 -24.45 -26.40
CA THR A 142 -19.11 -25.54 -25.82
C THR A 142 -19.36 -25.65 -24.32
N SER A 143 -19.82 -26.82 -23.89
CA SER A 143 -19.99 -27.11 -22.44
C SER A 143 -18.75 -27.79 -21.89
N GLN A 144 -18.25 -27.30 -20.78
CA GLN A 144 -17.03 -27.80 -20.11
C GLN A 144 -17.12 -27.62 -18.60
N VAL A 145 -16.13 -28.09 -17.88
CA VAL A 145 -15.96 -27.84 -16.46
C VAL A 145 -14.74 -26.96 -16.27
N ILE A 146 -14.87 -25.88 -15.52
CA ILE A 146 -13.75 -24.98 -15.20
C ILE A 146 -13.54 -24.89 -13.71
N GLU A 147 -12.29 -24.68 -13.31
CA GLU A 147 -11.87 -24.43 -11.94
C GLU A 147 -11.86 -22.92 -11.67
N PHE A 148 -12.39 -22.50 -10.53
CA PHE A 148 -12.30 -21.12 -10.03
C PHE A 148 -11.06 -21.02 -9.14
N THR A 149 -10.01 -20.34 -9.60
CA THR A 149 -8.71 -20.32 -8.93
C THR A 149 -8.21 -18.91 -8.67
N GLU A 150 -7.60 -18.72 -7.48
CA GLU A 150 -6.98 -17.44 -7.07
C GLU A 150 -5.49 -17.45 -7.39
N GLU A 151 -5.19 -17.49 -8.67
CA GLU A 151 -3.85 -17.51 -9.25
C GLU A 151 -3.79 -16.56 -10.45
N ASP A 152 -2.59 -16.14 -10.81
CA ASP A 152 -2.37 -15.44 -12.06
C ASP A 152 -2.22 -16.43 -13.23
N PRO A 153 -2.83 -16.15 -14.39
CA PRO A 153 -2.64 -16.99 -15.57
C PRO A 153 -1.21 -16.90 -16.08
N LYS A 154 -0.70 -18.00 -16.69
CA LYS A 154 0.65 -18.08 -17.25
C LYS A 154 0.78 -17.31 -18.57
N ILE A 155 0.52 -16.01 -18.53
CA ILE A 155 0.72 -15.11 -19.66
C ILE A 155 2.10 -14.50 -19.54
N GLN A 156 2.94 -14.73 -20.55
CA GLN A 156 4.32 -14.25 -20.61
C GLN A 156 4.55 -13.49 -21.89
N PHE A 157 5.49 -12.56 -21.86
CA PHE A 157 6.04 -11.93 -23.04
C PHE A 157 7.39 -12.57 -23.35
N VAL A 158 7.62 -12.90 -24.62
CA VAL A 158 8.87 -13.50 -25.09
C VAL A 158 9.66 -12.43 -25.79
N LEU A 159 10.86 -12.16 -25.29
CA LEU A 159 11.86 -11.34 -25.95
C LEU A 159 12.75 -12.27 -26.76
N SER A 160 12.77 -12.11 -28.07
CA SER A 160 13.60 -12.88 -29.01
C SER A 160 14.34 -11.94 -29.95
N LYS A 161 15.34 -12.47 -30.67
CA LYS A 161 16.11 -11.71 -31.64
C LYS A 161 15.55 -11.97 -33.05
N ASP A 162 15.41 -10.89 -33.80
CA ASP A 162 15.06 -10.92 -35.22
C ASP A 162 16.17 -10.18 -36.03
N GLY A 163 17.06 -10.95 -36.68
CA GLY A 163 18.23 -10.40 -37.35
C GLY A 163 19.36 -9.98 -36.40
N GLU A 164 20.27 -9.11 -36.86
CA GLU A 164 21.48 -8.76 -36.10
C GLU A 164 21.26 -7.69 -35.00
N LYS A 165 20.36 -6.75 -35.22
CA LYS A 165 20.15 -5.57 -34.33
C LYS A 165 18.67 -5.31 -33.97
N GLN A 166 17.78 -6.21 -34.35
CA GLN A 166 16.37 -6.11 -34.04
C GLN A 166 15.96 -7.18 -33.01
N TYR A 167 15.13 -6.77 -32.09
CA TYR A 167 14.58 -7.64 -31.08
C TYR A 167 13.05 -7.57 -31.15
N VAL A 168 12.39 -8.66 -30.86
CA VAL A 168 10.93 -8.76 -30.90
C VAL A 168 10.43 -9.13 -29.50
N LEU A 169 9.50 -8.36 -28.99
CA LEU A 169 8.76 -8.68 -27.78
C LEU A 169 7.33 -9.04 -28.16
N ALA A 170 6.93 -10.27 -27.89
CA ALA A 170 5.60 -10.78 -28.23
C ALA A 170 4.99 -11.54 -27.05
N PRO A 171 3.66 -11.43 -26.79
CA PRO A 171 2.98 -12.26 -25.81
C PRO A 171 2.95 -13.73 -26.28
N ASN A 172 3.04 -14.68 -25.34
CA ASN A 172 2.95 -16.11 -25.62
C ASN A 172 1.52 -16.63 -25.88
N VAL A 173 0.55 -15.73 -25.92
CA VAL A 173 -0.87 -16.00 -26.12
C VAL A 173 -1.44 -15.12 -27.23
N ASP A 174 -2.48 -15.58 -27.89
CA ASP A 174 -3.27 -14.70 -28.76
C ASP A 174 -4.05 -13.70 -27.91
N ILE A 175 -3.60 -12.46 -27.96
CA ILE A 175 -4.14 -11.35 -27.15
C ILE A 175 -5.64 -11.11 -27.35
N TYR A 176 -6.17 -11.40 -28.56
CA TYR A 176 -7.57 -11.20 -28.87
C TYR A 176 -8.46 -12.35 -28.34
N ASN A 177 -7.86 -13.50 -28.04
CA ASN A 177 -8.56 -14.63 -27.45
C ASN A 177 -8.53 -14.66 -25.91
N VAL A 178 -7.77 -13.80 -25.26
CA VAL A 178 -7.81 -13.66 -23.79
C VAL A 178 -9.13 -13.02 -23.36
N ASN A 179 -9.99 -13.76 -22.65
CA ASN A 179 -11.26 -13.24 -22.14
C ASN A 179 -11.06 -12.59 -20.78
N ILE A 180 -11.11 -11.26 -20.75
CA ILE A 180 -10.98 -10.47 -19.54
C ILE A 180 -12.38 -10.08 -19.05
N ILE A 181 -12.69 -10.39 -17.81
CA ILE A 181 -13.95 -10.07 -17.14
C ILE A 181 -13.64 -9.11 -15.99
N LYS A 182 -14.31 -7.96 -15.95
CA LYS A 182 -14.12 -6.96 -14.90
C LYS A 182 -15.15 -7.15 -13.80
N GLY A 183 -14.70 -7.47 -12.59
CA GLY A 183 -15.49 -7.36 -11.39
C GLY A 183 -15.50 -5.92 -10.85
N LYS A 184 -16.19 -5.70 -9.73
CA LYS A 184 -16.17 -4.42 -9.02
C LYS A 184 -14.84 -4.21 -8.28
N LYS A 185 -14.28 -5.30 -7.70
CA LYS A 185 -13.04 -5.29 -6.92
C LYS A 185 -11.87 -5.90 -7.67
N TYR A 186 -12.11 -6.92 -8.50
CA TYR A 186 -11.08 -7.74 -9.11
C TYR A 186 -11.24 -7.85 -10.61
N THR A 187 -10.15 -8.22 -11.27
CA THR A 187 -10.15 -8.58 -12.69
C THR A 187 -9.98 -10.09 -12.80
N TYR A 188 -10.73 -10.70 -13.71
CA TYR A 188 -10.71 -12.12 -13.95
C TYR A 188 -10.28 -12.41 -15.39
N ILE A 189 -9.57 -13.52 -15.57
CA ILE A 189 -9.23 -14.05 -16.90
C ILE A 189 -9.83 -15.45 -17.01
N LEU A 190 -10.59 -15.65 -18.08
CA LEU A 190 -11.17 -16.93 -18.43
C LEU A 190 -10.38 -17.56 -19.58
N ASP A 191 -9.78 -18.71 -19.32
CA ASP A 191 -9.29 -19.62 -20.35
C ASP A 191 -10.21 -20.83 -20.53
N ASP A 192 -9.75 -21.89 -21.19
CA ASP A 192 -10.55 -23.07 -21.45
C ASP A 192 -10.69 -24.02 -20.25
N LYS A 193 -9.93 -23.83 -19.19
CA LYS A 193 -9.90 -24.71 -18.01
C LYS A 193 -10.20 -24.00 -16.70
N LYS A 194 -9.87 -22.71 -16.61
CA LYS A 194 -9.88 -21.97 -15.37
C LYS A 194 -10.48 -20.57 -15.52
N LEU A 195 -11.12 -20.11 -14.45
CA LEU A 195 -11.41 -18.70 -14.21
C LEU A 195 -10.42 -18.22 -13.14
N TYR A 196 -9.48 -17.40 -13.54
CA TYR A 196 -8.44 -16.83 -12.70
C TYR A 196 -8.92 -15.52 -12.09
N ARG A 197 -8.76 -15.36 -10.78
CA ARG A 197 -8.81 -14.04 -10.13
C ARG A 197 -7.39 -13.48 -10.13
N CYS A 198 -7.15 -12.47 -10.93
CA CYS A 198 -5.82 -11.89 -11.07
C CYS A 198 -5.41 -11.11 -9.82
N SER A 199 -4.12 -11.21 -9.46
CA SER A 199 -3.51 -10.37 -8.45
C SER A 199 -3.45 -8.90 -8.90
N SER A 200 -3.41 -7.97 -7.93
CA SER A 200 -3.25 -6.55 -8.22
C SER A 200 -1.91 -6.24 -8.93
N ASP A 201 -0.88 -7.04 -8.68
CA ASP A 201 0.40 -6.90 -9.36
C ASP A 201 0.30 -7.31 -10.83
N PHE A 202 -0.30 -8.46 -11.12
CA PHE A 202 -0.55 -8.92 -12.48
C PHE A 202 -1.41 -7.92 -13.27
N GLU A 203 -2.43 -7.37 -12.65
CA GLU A 203 -3.29 -6.36 -13.29
C GLU A 203 -2.53 -5.08 -13.67
N LYS A 204 -1.69 -4.58 -12.76
CA LYS A 204 -0.90 -3.35 -12.98
C LYS A 204 0.29 -3.54 -13.91
N THR A 205 0.71 -4.76 -14.15
CA THR A 205 1.90 -5.10 -14.93
C THR A 205 1.55 -5.82 -16.24
N THR A 206 1.40 -7.13 -16.22
CA THR A 206 1.19 -7.97 -17.39
C THR A 206 -0.08 -7.62 -18.14
N LEU A 207 -1.19 -7.45 -17.43
CA LEU A 207 -2.46 -7.14 -18.07
C LEU A 207 -2.44 -5.75 -18.72
N ARG A 208 -1.79 -4.78 -18.07
CA ARG A 208 -1.60 -3.44 -18.64
C ARG A 208 -0.75 -3.47 -19.91
N LEU A 209 0.27 -4.31 -19.95
CA LEU A 209 1.09 -4.49 -21.14
C LEU A 209 0.28 -5.13 -22.28
N LEU A 210 -0.53 -6.16 -22.00
CA LEU A 210 -1.47 -6.73 -22.97
C LEU A 210 -2.46 -5.70 -23.52
N ASP A 211 -2.98 -4.83 -22.67
CA ASP A 211 -3.89 -3.76 -23.07
C ASP A 211 -3.22 -2.76 -24.02
N LEU A 212 -1.92 -2.49 -23.85
CA LEU A 212 -1.15 -1.66 -24.80
C LEU A 212 -1.05 -2.31 -26.17
N TYR A 213 -0.80 -3.63 -26.24
CA TYR A 213 -0.77 -4.36 -27.50
C TYR A 213 -2.14 -4.32 -28.19
N ARG A 214 -3.22 -4.54 -27.45
CA ARG A 214 -4.59 -4.47 -28.00
C ARG A 214 -4.95 -3.08 -28.53
N LYS A 215 -4.66 -2.03 -27.75
CA LYS A 215 -4.97 -0.64 -28.15
C LYS A 215 -4.22 -0.19 -29.39
N ASN A 216 -3.02 -0.69 -29.58
CA ASN A 216 -2.22 -0.37 -30.74
C ASN A 216 -2.38 -1.36 -31.91
N TYR A 217 -3.25 -2.36 -31.76
CA TYR A 217 -3.52 -3.40 -32.77
C TYR A 217 -2.25 -4.15 -33.22
N ILE A 218 -1.32 -4.39 -32.30
CA ILE A 218 -0.07 -5.11 -32.56
C ILE A 218 -0.07 -6.47 -31.86
N THR A 219 0.51 -7.47 -32.50
CA THR A 219 0.73 -8.80 -31.93
C THR A 219 2.17 -8.99 -31.45
N GLU A 220 3.07 -8.15 -31.93
CA GLU A 220 4.48 -8.10 -31.56
C GLU A 220 5.01 -6.67 -31.60
N ALA A 221 6.02 -6.38 -30.82
CA ALA A 221 6.69 -5.09 -30.78
C ALA A 221 8.16 -5.27 -31.23
N ASN A 222 8.54 -4.59 -32.32
CA ASN A 222 9.92 -4.53 -32.79
C ASN A 222 10.68 -3.50 -31.96
N LEU A 223 11.80 -3.92 -31.38
CA LEU A 223 12.63 -3.12 -30.48
C LEU A 223 14.01 -2.91 -31.10
N GLY A 224 14.39 -1.66 -31.33
CA GLY A 224 15.76 -1.29 -31.60
C GLY A 224 16.58 -1.18 -30.31
N THR A 225 17.82 -0.72 -30.41
CA THR A 225 18.75 -0.60 -29.26
C THR A 225 18.24 0.34 -28.18
N ASN A 226 17.63 1.46 -28.56
CA ASN A 226 17.07 2.43 -27.61
C ASN A 226 15.82 1.91 -26.91
N GLU A 227 14.94 1.23 -27.64
CA GLU A 227 13.73 0.63 -27.09
C GLU A 227 14.08 -0.53 -26.16
N LEU A 228 15.12 -1.29 -26.47
CA LEU A 228 15.60 -2.36 -25.61
C LEU A 228 16.14 -1.81 -24.28
N SER A 229 16.92 -0.74 -24.32
CA SER A 229 17.38 -0.04 -23.10
C SER A 229 16.19 0.44 -22.24
N LYS A 230 15.14 0.98 -22.86
CA LYS A 230 13.91 1.37 -22.14
C LYS A 230 13.15 0.15 -21.61
N LEU A 231 13.13 -0.95 -22.34
CA LEU A 231 12.53 -2.19 -21.86
C LEU A 231 13.19 -2.62 -20.54
N PHE A 232 14.53 -2.68 -20.50
CA PHE A 232 15.27 -3.08 -19.29
C PHE A 232 15.17 -2.07 -18.16
N SER A 233 15.14 -0.76 -18.45
CA SER A 233 15.12 0.28 -17.41
C SER A 233 13.72 0.58 -16.83
N ILE A 234 12.65 0.36 -17.61
CA ILE A 234 11.29 0.78 -17.22
C ILE A 234 10.34 -0.41 -17.10
N VAL A 235 10.34 -1.34 -18.06
CA VAL A 235 9.34 -2.40 -18.14
C VAL A 235 9.77 -3.62 -17.33
N MET A 236 10.98 -4.13 -17.57
CA MET A 236 11.52 -5.33 -16.90
C MET A 236 11.45 -5.26 -15.37
N PRO A 237 11.79 -4.14 -14.70
CA PRO A 237 11.67 -4.06 -13.25
C PRO A 237 10.25 -4.26 -12.71
N LYS A 238 9.23 -4.03 -13.55
CA LYS A 238 7.80 -4.18 -13.19
C LYS A 238 7.25 -5.56 -13.51
N VAL A 239 7.72 -6.18 -14.61
CA VAL A 239 7.15 -7.43 -15.17
C VAL A 239 8.18 -8.55 -15.26
N LYS A 240 9.26 -8.49 -14.49
CA LYS A 240 10.42 -9.39 -14.55
C LYS A 240 10.06 -10.88 -14.65
N ASN A 241 9.08 -11.33 -13.88
CA ASN A 241 8.65 -12.73 -13.84
C ASN A 241 7.81 -13.15 -15.05
N ASN A 242 7.34 -12.19 -15.84
CA ASN A 242 6.44 -12.41 -16.97
C ASN A 242 7.09 -12.11 -18.33
N ILE A 243 8.40 -11.82 -18.36
CA ILE A 243 9.18 -11.71 -19.58
C ILE A 243 10.20 -12.85 -19.63
N VAL A 244 10.15 -13.63 -20.69
CA VAL A 244 11.07 -14.74 -20.96
C VAL A 244 11.96 -14.35 -22.12
N ILE A 245 13.28 -14.49 -21.95
CA ILE A 245 14.28 -14.24 -23.00
C ILE A 245 14.57 -15.54 -23.71
N LYS A 246 14.44 -15.56 -25.05
CA LYS A 246 14.72 -16.75 -25.88
C LYS A 246 15.71 -16.45 -26.99
N GLY A 247 16.72 -17.30 -27.10
CA GLY A 247 17.67 -17.26 -28.25
C GLY A 247 18.62 -16.06 -28.25
N ILE A 248 18.76 -15.35 -27.13
CA ILE A 248 19.67 -14.20 -26.96
C ILE A 248 20.68 -14.58 -25.89
N LYS A 249 21.96 -14.35 -26.14
CA LYS A 249 23.01 -14.57 -25.15
C LYS A 249 22.95 -13.49 -24.07
N GLU A 250 23.27 -13.84 -22.85
CA GLU A 250 23.19 -12.95 -21.72
C GLU A 250 24.17 -11.76 -21.83
N ASP A 251 25.38 -12.01 -22.27
CA ASP A 251 26.42 -11.02 -22.54
C ASP A 251 26.00 -9.96 -23.58
N GLU A 252 25.18 -10.36 -24.55
CA GLU A 252 24.62 -9.45 -25.56
C GLU A 252 23.63 -8.44 -24.96
N LEU A 253 22.94 -8.82 -23.90
CA LEU A 253 21.95 -7.99 -23.24
C LEU A 253 22.51 -7.13 -22.10
N GLU A 254 23.70 -7.48 -21.57
CA GLU A 254 24.31 -6.76 -20.45
C GLU A 254 24.45 -5.25 -20.71
N LYS A 255 24.87 -4.87 -21.92
CA LYS A 255 25.01 -3.45 -22.30
C LYS A 255 23.71 -2.64 -22.31
N TYR A 256 22.56 -3.31 -22.26
CA TYR A 256 21.23 -2.65 -22.20
C TYR A 256 20.63 -2.69 -20.81
N LYS A 257 21.20 -3.46 -19.87
CA LYS A 257 20.78 -3.50 -18.48
C LYS A 257 21.41 -2.31 -17.75
N PRO A 258 20.65 -1.60 -16.90
CA PRO A 258 21.25 -0.59 -16.05
C PRO A 258 22.12 -1.27 -14.97
N ASP A 259 23.27 -0.69 -14.71
CA ASP A 259 24.06 -1.00 -13.51
C ASP A 259 23.22 -0.75 -12.25
N GLU A 260 23.72 -1.17 -11.10
CA GLU A 260 23.05 -0.88 -9.84
C GLU A 260 23.08 0.63 -9.56
N LEU A 261 21.91 1.21 -9.24
CA LEU A 261 21.82 2.61 -8.85
C LEU A 261 22.34 2.77 -7.42
N ILE A 262 23.41 3.55 -7.28
CA ILE A 262 23.89 4.08 -6.00
C ILE A 262 23.44 5.54 -5.89
N VAL A 263 22.80 5.87 -4.77
CA VAL A 263 22.37 7.24 -4.48
C VAL A 263 23.29 7.81 -3.42
N LYS A 264 24.09 8.83 -3.77
CA LYS A 264 24.87 9.61 -2.83
C LYS A 264 24.12 10.86 -2.42
N LEU A 265 24.11 11.13 -1.15
CA LEU A 265 23.46 12.26 -0.55
C LEU A 265 24.45 13.06 0.29
N TYR A 266 24.69 14.32 -0.07
CA TYR A 266 25.52 15.23 0.67
C TYR A 266 24.65 16.19 1.47
N LEU A 267 24.75 16.13 2.80
CA LEU A 267 23.97 16.96 3.72
C LEU A 267 24.84 18.08 4.29
N ASP A 268 24.30 19.29 4.28
CA ASP A 268 24.91 20.45 4.90
C ASP A 268 23.84 21.47 5.32
N PHE A 269 24.25 22.53 6.01
CA PHE A 269 23.43 23.71 6.26
C PHE A 269 23.94 24.88 5.47
N ASP A 270 23.04 25.62 4.84
CA ASP A 270 23.39 26.85 4.13
C ASP A 270 23.55 28.04 5.12
N LYS A 271 23.89 29.22 4.57
CA LYS A 271 24.05 30.47 5.34
C LYS A 271 22.77 30.97 6.04
N ASN A 272 21.61 30.47 5.65
CA ASN A 272 20.33 30.78 6.27
C ASN A 272 19.88 29.70 7.26
N ASP A 273 20.78 28.77 7.58
CA ASP A 273 20.52 27.61 8.42
C ASP A 273 19.41 26.67 7.88
N TYR A 274 19.21 26.66 6.58
CA TYR A 274 18.38 25.65 5.94
C TYR A 274 19.17 24.37 5.72
N LEU A 275 18.57 23.24 5.99
CA LEU A 275 19.19 21.95 5.67
C LEU A 275 19.15 21.76 4.15
N ILE A 276 20.33 21.57 3.56
CA ILE A 276 20.49 21.33 2.13
C ILE A 276 20.91 19.88 1.89
N ALA A 277 20.44 19.34 0.76
CA ALA A 277 20.71 17.98 0.33
C ALA A 277 21.05 17.96 -1.16
N ASP A 278 22.33 17.79 -1.46
CA ASP A 278 22.83 17.57 -2.81
C ASP A 278 22.78 16.08 -3.13
N VAL A 279 22.11 15.71 -4.21
CA VAL A 279 21.89 14.33 -4.61
C VAL A 279 22.68 14.00 -5.86
N LYS A 280 23.36 12.87 -5.83
CA LYS A 280 24.04 12.29 -6.98
C LYS A 280 23.58 10.87 -7.23
N PHE A 281 23.31 10.54 -8.48
CA PHE A 281 23.07 9.18 -8.93
C PHE A 281 24.30 8.63 -9.63
N ILE A 282 24.63 7.37 -9.32
CA ILE A 282 25.80 6.70 -9.85
C ILE A 282 25.36 5.37 -10.47
N TYR A 283 25.79 5.15 -11.71
CA TYR A 283 25.70 3.90 -12.44
C TYR A 283 27.10 3.51 -12.93
N GLY A 284 27.67 2.45 -12.36
CA GLY A 284 29.07 2.10 -12.59
C GLY A 284 30.00 3.26 -12.33
N GLU A 285 30.70 3.75 -13.34
CA GLU A 285 31.61 4.91 -13.24
C GLU A 285 30.97 6.27 -13.53
N LYS A 286 29.69 6.29 -13.91
CA LYS A 286 28.98 7.52 -14.29
C LYS A 286 28.22 8.10 -13.10
N GLU A 287 28.59 9.32 -12.72
CA GLU A 287 27.93 10.13 -11.69
C GLU A 287 27.25 11.35 -12.31
N PHE A 288 26.04 11.67 -11.88
CA PHE A 288 25.29 12.84 -12.35
C PHE A 288 24.30 13.36 -11.31
N ASN A 289 23.89 14.63 -11.47
CA ASN A 289 22.83 15.22 -10.67
C ASN A 289 21.45 14.90 -11.29
N PRO A 290 20.57 14.12 -10.62
CA PRO A 290 19.27 13.75 -11.18
C PRO A 290 18.30 14.93 -11.37
N LEU A 291 18.59 16.08 -10.77
CA LEU A 291 17.79 17.31 -10.89
C LEU A 291 18.21 18.18 -12.08
N ASN A 292 19.32 17.81 -12.75
CA ASN A 292 19.82 18.53 -13.92
C ASN A 292 19.27 17.93 -15.23
N GLU A 293 18.16 18.48 -15.71
CA GLU A 293 17.54 18.02 -16.96
C GLU A 293 18.41 18.21 -18.21
N LYS A 294 19.43 19.07 -18.15
CA LYS A 294 20.34 19.33 -19.27
C LYS A 294 21.42 18.25 -19.40
N GLU A 295 21.68 17.50 -18.36
CA GLU A 295 22.67 16.44 -18.33
C GLU A 295 22.09 15.15 -18.92
N LYS A 296 22.08 15.06 -20.27
CA LYS A 296 21.63 13.86 -20.97
C LYS A 296 22.75 12.82 -20.94
N LEU A 297 22.52 11.76 -20.19
CA LEU A 297 23.41 10.60 -20.16
C LEU A 297 22.86 9.52 -21.13
N ASP A 298 23.72 9.06 -22.02
CA ASP A 298 23.43 7.96 -22.92
C ASP A 298 23.86 6.61 -22.27
N ILE A 299 23.21 6.30 -21.14
CA ILE A 299 23.40 5.06 -20.40
C ILE A 299 22.05 4.45 -20.03
N PRO A 300 21.95 3.12 -19.89
CA PRO A 300 20.78 2.48 -19.32
C PRO A 300 20.57 2.94 -17.87
N ARG A 301 19.34 3.36 -17.52
CA ARG A 301 19.00 3.89 -16.18
C ARG A 301 17.77 3.20 -15.63
N ASN A 302 17.73 2.96 -14.33
CA ASN A 302 16.55 2.41 -13.66
C ASN A 302 15.63 3.54 -13.16
N MET A 303 14.80 4.05 -14.09
CA MET A 303 13.88 5.18 -13.82
C MET A 303 12.93 4.95 -12.63
N ILE A 304 12.64 3.69 -12.29
CA ILE A 304 11.78 3.35 -11.16
C ILE A 304 12.51 3.55 -9.84
N LYS A 305 13.75 3.04 -9.73
CA LYS A 305 14.58 3.26 -8.54
C LYS A 305 14.89 4.75 -8.35
N GLU A 306 15.19 5.46 -9.45
CA GLU A 306 15.42 6.91 -9.42
C GLU A 306 14.19 7.68 -8.93
N THR A 307 13.02 7.38 -9.48
CA THR A 307 11.77 8.02 -9.06
C THR A 307 11.44 7.73 -7.61
N LYS A 308 11.70 6.50 -7.12
CA LYS A 308 11.54 6.15 -5.71
C LYS A 308 12.44 6.99 -4.83
N ALA A 309 13.73 7.11 -5.19
CA ALA A 309 14.71 7.89 -4.45
C ALA A 309 14.29 9.36 -4.36
N LEU A 310 13.94 9.99 -5.49
CA LEU A 310 13.51 11.39 -5.50
C LEU A 310 12.19 11.62 -4.73
N ASN A 311 11.28 10.67 -4.75
CA ASN A 311 10.02 10.76 -3.99
C ASN A 311 10.23 10.70 -2.48
N MET A 312 11.32 10.10 -1.99
CA MET A 312 11.65 10.11 -0.56
C MET A 312 11.84 11.55 -0.05
N PHE A 313 12.57 12.39 -0.80
CA PHE A 313 12.76 13.80 -0.45
C PHE A 313 11.44 14.57 -0.36
N ARG A 314 10.52 14.33 -1.29
CA ARG A 314 9.20 14.98 -1.27
C ARG A 314 8.36 14.55 -0.06
N LYS A 315 8.41 13.27 0.31
CA LYS A 315 7.66 12.73 1.45
C LYS A 315 8.15 13.30 2.79
N THR A 316 9.44 13.53 2.95
CA THR A 316 10.03 14.12 4.15
C THR A 316 9.97 15.65 4.16
N GLY A 317 9.37 16.24 3.11
CA GLY A 317 9.07 17.66 3.05
C GLY A 317 10.18 18.54 2.49
N PHE A 318 11.21 17.96 1.88
CA PHE A 318 12.19 18.70 1.13
C PHE A 318 11.55 19.37 -0.09
N MET A 319 12.04 20.56 -0.41
CA MET A 319 11.63 21.38 -1.55
C MET A 319 12.79 21.45 -2.56
N LEU A 320 12.46 21.50 -3.84
CA LEU A 320 13.47 21.64 -4.89
C LEU A 320 13.93 23.11 -4.98
N GLU A 321 15.22 23.33 -4.83
CA GLU A 321 15.88 24.60 -5.15
C GLU A 321 16.44 24.55 -6.58
N THR A 322 15.71 25.10 -7.53
CA THR A 322 16.03 25.01 -8.96
C THR A 322 17.30 25.74 -9.35
N LYS A 323 17.66 26.81 -8.62
CA LYS A 323 18.88 27.61 -8.90
C LYS A 323 20.15 26.79 -8.72
N ASN A 324 20.22 26.00 -7.66
CA ASN A 324 21.40 25.21 -7.30
C ASN A 324 21.20 23.71 -7.59
N LEU A 325 20.06 23.32 -8.15
CA LEU A 325 19.69 21.92 -8.47
C LEU A 325 19.91 20.98 -7.29
N ARG A 326 19.33 21.34 -6.13
CA ARG A 326 19.42 20.58 -4.88
C ARG A 326 18.08 20.62 -4.13
N PHE A 327 17.98 19.82 -3.10
CA PHE A 327 16.85 19.85 -2.18
C PHE A 327 17.17 20.73 -0.97
N ILE A 328 16.15 21.44 -0.46
CA ILE A 328 16.26 22.26 0.76
C ILE A 328 15.11 21.97 1.71
N LEU A 329 15.39 22.08 3.00
CA LEU A 329 14.41 21.98 4.07
C LEU A 329 14.49 23.25 4.95
N PRO A 330 13.66 24.26 4.68
CA PRO A 330 13.79 25.57 5.33
C PRO A 330 13.04 25.68 6.66
N ASN A 331 12.18 24.72 7.00
CA ASN A 331 11.33 24.75 8.17
C ASN A 331 11.98 24.02 9.35
N ASN A 332 12.13 24.68 10.49
CA ASN A 332 12.77 24.13 11.70
C ASN A 332 12.09 22.86 12.21
N ASP A 333 10.76 22.79 12.20
CA ASP A 333 10.03 21.61 12.66
C ASP A 333 10.36 20.39 11.78
N LYS A 334 10.45 20.62 10.47
CA LYS A 334 10.83 19.56 9.51
C LYS A 334 12.31 19.19 9.62
N ILE A 335 13.20 20.15 9.85
CA ILE A 335 14.63 19.88 10.08
C ILE A 335 14.78 19.04 11.35
N TYR A 336 14.15 19.45 12.44
CA TYR A 336 14.19 18.69 13.69
C TYR A 336 13.67 17.25 13.49
N LYS A 337 12.52 17.10 12.84
CA LYS A 337 11.98 15.78 12.50
C LYS A 337 12.93 14.95 11.64
N PHE A 338 13.54 15.56 10.63
CA PHE A 338 14.51 14.88 9.78
C PHE A 338 15.69 14.35 10.59
N LEU A 339 16.27 15.19 11.46
CA LEU A 339 17.42 14.82 12.30
C LEU A 339 17.07 13.78 13.38
N SER A 340 15.85 13.81 13.93
CA SER A 340 15.40 12.90 14.99
C SER A 340 14.87 11.56 14.51
N GLU A 341 14.18 11.55 13.37
CA GLU A 341 13.41 10.39 12.90
C GLU A 341 13.84 9.91 11.51
N ASP A 342 13.90 10.82 10.53
CA ASP A 342 13.98 10.43 9.11
C ASP A 342 15.42 10.10 8.66
N ILE A 343 16.46 10.63 9.31
CA ILE A 343 17.86 10.51 8.87
C ILE A 343 18.33 9.05 8.82
N ASN A 344 17.91 8.20 9.76
CA ASN A 344 18.28 6.79 9.78
C ASN A 344 17.75 6.05 8.55
N PHE A 345 16.52 6.37 8.14
CA PHE A 345 15.95 5.81 6.92
C PHE A 345 16.74 6.21 5.66
N TYR A 346 17.27 7.43 5.62
CA TYR A 346 18.15 7.85 4.53
C TYR A 346 19.48 7.12 4.56
N MET A 347 20.09 6.92 5.74
CA MET A 347 21.34 6.16 5.91
C MET A 347 21.21 4.69 5.53
N GLU A 348 20.04 4.10 5.73
CA GLU A 348 19.75 2.71 5.32
C GLU A 348 19.58 2.55 3.79
N ASN A 349 19.15 3.58 3.09
CA ASN A 349 18.82 3.51 1.67
C ASN A 349 19.80 4.23 0.75
N PHE A 350 20.61 5.14 1.27
CA PHE A 350 21.54 5.98 0.50
C PHE A 350 22.93 6.00 1.15
N GLU A 351 23.94 6.30 0.35
CA GLU A 351 25.27 6.65 0.83
C GLU A 351 25.26 8.11 1.30
N VAL A 352 25.08 8.32 2.61
CA VAL A 352 24.96 9.66 3.19
C VAL A 352 26.30 10.18 3.64
N LEU A 353 26.69 11.33 3.11
CA LEU A 353 27.90 12.09 3.41
C LEU A 353 27.50 13.42 4.05
N VAL A 354 28.20 13.80 5.11
CA VAL A 354 27.88 15.00 5.87
C VAL A 354 29.11 15.89 6.02
N THR A 355 28.92 17.21 6.02
CA THR A 355 29.97 18.18 6.29
C THR A 355 30.22 18.33 7.79
N ASP A 356 31.34 18.97 8.18
CA ASP A 356 31.57 19.30 9.57
C ASP A 356 30.58 20.33 10.10
N ASN A 357 30.11 21.27 9.25
CA ASN A 357 29.05 22.20 9.59
C ASN A 357 27.74 21.46 9.93
N PHE A 358 27.38 20.40 9.17
CA PHE A 358 26.24 19.57 9.49
C PHE A 358 26.41 18.86 10.85
N LYS A 359 27.59 18.34 11.15
CA LYS A 359 27.86 17.64 12.42
C LYS A 359 27.71 18.56 13.64
N THR A 360 28.02 19.84 13.49
CA THR A 360 27.92 20.81 14.61
C THR A 360 26.48 21.21 14.92
N LYS A 361 25.56 21.06 13.95
CA LYS A 361 24.15 21.49 14.05
C LYS A 361 23.17 20.34 14.31
N GLN A 362 23.60 19.36 15.08
CA GLN A 362 22.79 18.20 15.47
C GLN A 362 21.85 18.50 16.65
N ILE A 363 21.01 17.52 16.98
CA ILE A 363 20.23 17.55 18.22
C ILE A 363 21.15 17.23 19.38
N ARG A 364 21.25 18.17 20.31
CA ARG A 364 22.05 18.01 21.53
C ARG A 364 21.13 17.63 22.70
N GLN A 365 21.70 16.86 23.62
CA GLN A 365 21.17 16.72 24.97
C GLN A 365 22.08 17.52 25.87
N PRO A 366 21.63 18.66 26.44
CA PRO A 366 22.46 19.42 27.37
C PRO A 366 22.85 18.52 28.53
N GLN A 367 24.10 18.59 28.92
CA GLN A 367 24.60 17.85 30.06
C GLN A 367 25.06 18.86 31.12
N MET A 368 24.79 18.55 32.38
CA MET A 368 25.29 19.29 33.52
C MET A 368 26.34 18.39 34.21
N SER A 369 27.60 18.66 33.94
CA SER A 369 28.73 17.84 34.46
C SER A 369 28.90 18.02 35.96
N SER A 370 28.67 19.22 36.50
CA SER A 370 28.73 19.51 37.94
C SER A 370 27.83 20.70 38.33
N LEU A 371 27.36 20.68 39.53
CA LEU A 371 26.66 21.81 40.15
C LEU A 371 27.46 22.24 41.40
N GLY A 372 28.06 23.41 41.32
CA GLY A 372 28.76 23.99 42.46
C GLY A 372 27.73 24.64 43.41
N VAL A 373 27.71 24.21 44.68
CA VAL A 373 26.90 24.86 45.71
C VAL A 373 27.82 25.32 46.84
N LYS A 374 27.82 26.62 47.14
CA LYS A 374 28.55 27.23 48.28
C LYS A 374 27.59 27.91 49.23
N ILE A 375 27.91 27.89 50.49
CA ILE A 375 27.16 28.63 51.53
C ILE A 375 27.97 29.91 51.85
N SER A 376 27.31 31.04 51.67
CA SER A 376 27.91 32.37 51.97
C SER A 376 26.83 33.29 52.54
N ASN A 377 27.04 33.92 53.70
CA ASN A 377 26.20 34.91 54.29
C ASN A 377 24.68 34.53 54.37
N ASN A 378 24.36 33.33 54.86
CA ASN A 378 23.00 32.76 54.87
C ASN A 378 22.33 32.58 53.51
N LEU A 379 23.09 32.59 52.44
CA LEU A 379 22.68 32.27 51.07
C LEU A 379 23.36 31.02 50.56
N LEU A 380 22.68 30.31 49.67
CA LEU A 380 23.23 29.24 48.86
C LEU A 380 23.54 29.82 47.48
N ASP A 381 24.84 29.86 47.16
CA ASP A 381 25.30 30.23 45.81
C ASP A 381 25.36 28.98 44.95
N ILE A 382 24.53 28.93 43.93
CA ILE A 382 24.49 27.85 42.93
C ILE A 382 25.24 28.34 41.69
N ASP A 383 26.33 27.62 41.35
CA ASP A 383 27.11 27.90 40.13
C ASP A 383 26.65 26.97 38.99
N LEU A 384 26.13 27.58 37.92
CA LEU A 384 25.61 26.91 36.71
C LEU A 384 26.64 26.98 35.54
N LYS A 385 27.93 27.21 35.82
CA LYS A 385 28.94 27.41 34.77
C LYS A 385 29.14 26.19 33.90
N ASP A 386 28.93 25.00 34.43
CA ASP A 386 29.14 23.74 33.74
C ASP A 386 27.89 23.25 32.96
N LEU A 387 26.87 24.10 32.84
CA LEU A 387 25.74 23.83 32.00
C LEU A 387 26.12 24.09 30.54
N ASP A 388 26.02 23.07 29.69
CA ASP A 388 26.32 23.17 28.25
C ASP A 388 25.16 23.87 27.46
N ILE A 389 24.74 25.04 27.96
CA ILE A 389 23.77 25.91 27.35
C ILE A 389 24.28 27.36 27.46
N ASN A 390 24.15 28.09 26.37
CA ASN A 390 24.41 29.50 26.38
C ASN A 390 23.48 30.23 27.35
N LYS A 391 24.02 30.97 28.31
CA LYS A 391 23.27 31.58 29.40
C LYS A 391 22.22 32.59 28.91
N ASP A 392 22.51 33.29 27.82
CA ASP A 392 21.63 34.26 27.17
C ASP A 392 20.48 33.61 26.39
N GLU A 393 20.47 32.27 26.27
CA GLU A 393 19.40 31.50 25.65
C GLU A 393 18.51 30.74 26.66
N ILE A 394 18.93 30.66 27.93
CA ILE A 394 18.21 29.90 28.97
C ILE A 394 16.75 30.37 29.08
N LYS A 395 16.53 31.68 29.07
CA LYS A 395 15.17 32.26 29.16
C LYS A 395 14.28 31.76 28.00
N ASP A 396 14.77 31.85 26.75
CA ASP A 396 14.02 31.44 25.55
C ASP A 396 13.77 29.94 25.57
N ILE A 397 14.73 29.14 26.01
CA ILE A 397 14.61 27.69 26.17
C ILE A 397 13.48 27.37 27.17
N MET A 398 13.48 28.00 28.34
CA MET A 398 12.48 27.77 29.39
C MET A 398 11.09 28.23 28.98
N GLU A 399 10.99 29.34 28.25
CA GLU A 399 9.71 29.77 27.66
C GLU A 399 9.15 28.75 26.67
N LYS A 400 10.01 28.16 25.82
CA LYS A 400 9.58 27.09 24.89
C LYS A 400 9.23 25.80 25.62
N TYR A 401 9.96 25.47 26.68
CA TYR A 401 9.65 24.31 27.52
C TYR A 401 8.29 24.45 28.21
N SER A 402 8.00 25.62 28.81
CA SER A 402 6.70 25.89 29.44
C SER A 402 5.53 25.82 28.46
N LEU A 403 5.75 26.17 27.19
CA LEU A 403 4.81 26.04 26.09
C LEU A 403 4.73 24.60 25.53
N LYS A 404 5.37 23.64 26.17
CA LYS A 404 5.42 22.21 25.75
C LYS A 404 5.88 22.02 24.29
N LYS A 405 6.85 22.83 23.85
CA LYS A 405 7.50 22.61 22.54
C LYS A 405 8.46 21.44 22.65
N LYS A 406 8.60 20.67 21.55
CA LYS A 406 9.45 19.49 21.49
C LYS A 406 10.94 19.83 21.50
N TYR A 407 11.31 20.97 20.95
CA TYR A 407 12.69 21.40 20.80
C TYR A 407 12.82 22.92 20.86
N TYR A 408 14.06 23.37 21.08
CA TYR A 408 14.52 24.73 20.87
C TYR A 408 15.70 24.73 19.90
N ARG A 409 15.72 25.66 18.93
CA ARG A 409 16.86 25.86 18.04
C ARG A 409 17.76 26.94 18.58
N LEU A 410 19.01 26.59 18.88
CA LEU A 410 20.03 27.49 19.39
C LEU A 410 20.50 28.49 18.33
N LYS A 411 21.12 29.59 18.76
CA LYS A 411 21.69 30.61 17.87
C LYS A 411 22.81 30.08 16.98
N ASP A 412 23.51 29.02 17.39
CA ASP A 412 24.50 28.32 16.55
C ASP A 412 23.91 27.38 15.51
N GLY A 413 22.58 27.28 15.47
CA GLY A 413 21.82 26.46 14.52
C GLY A 413 21.59 25.02 14.95
N SER A 414 22.16 24.54 16.06
CA SER A 414 21.88 23.23 16.63
C SER A 414 20.54 23.21 17.37
N PHE A 415 20.09 22.03 17.74
CA PHE A 415 18.79 21.85 18.41
C PHE A 415 18.98 21.28 19.82
N ILE A 416 18.14 21.67 20.75
CA ILE A 416 17.99 21.02 22.05
C ILE A 416 16.65 20.30 22.05
N ASN A 417 16.66 19.00 22.37
CA ASN A 417 15.44 18.26 22.68
C ASN A 417 14.92 18.70 24.05
N LEU A 418 13.68 19.20 24.11
CA LEU A 418 13.02 19.62 25.34
C LEU A 418 12.14 18.52 25.93
N GLU A 419 11.76 17.52 25.16
CA GLU A 419 11.02 16.36 25.64
C GLU A 419 11.98 15.41 26.38
N GLU A 420 11.57 14.93 27.55
CA GLU A 420 12.33 13.95 28.35
C GLU A 420 13.78 14.38 28.73
N ASN A 421 14.04 15.69 28.73
CA ASN A 421 15.34 16.23 29.13
C ASN A 421 15.36 16.56 30.62
N LYS A 422 16.13 15.78 31.39
CA LYS A 422 16.19 15.88 32.86
C LYS A 422 16.85 17.17 33.34
N GLU A 423 17.82 17.67 32.61
CA GLU A 423 18.52 18.92 32.92
C GLU A 423 17.59 20.12 32.73
N ILE A 424 16.77 20.12 31.67
CA ILE A 424 15.75 21.16 31.44
C ILE A 424 14.65 21.06 32.50
N GLU A 425 14.20 19.85 32.82
CA GLU A 425 13.22 19.62 33.90
C GLU A 425 13.73 20.09 35.25
N PHE A 426 15.01 19.84 35.55
CA PHE A 426 15.65 20.33 36.76
C PHE A 426 15.69 21.86 36.79
N LEU A 427 16.14 22.51 35.70
CA LEU A 427 16.13 23.97 35.60
C LEU A 427 14.74 24.56 35.80
N ASP A 428 13.70 23.96 35.21
CA ASP A 428 12.32 24.40 35.39
C ASP A 428 11.88 24.31 36.85
N LYS A 429 12.14 23.18 37.51
CA LYS A 429 11.85 23.02 38.95
C LYS A 429 12.66 23.96 39.83
N LEU A 430 13.91 24.26 39.47
CA LEU A 430 14.74 25.20 40.17
C LEU A 430 14.18 26.61 40.05
N ILE A 431 13.84 27.05 38.84
CA ILE A 431 13.30 28.39 38.56
C ILE A 431 11.94 28.57 39.22
N THR A 432 11.00 27.67 38.97
CA THR A 432 9.62 27.76 39.45
C THR A 432 9.52 27.50 40.95
N GLY A 433 10.22 26.52 41.49
CA GLY A 433 10.19 26.15 42.91
C GLY A 433 10.94 27.08 43.81
N MET A 434 11.87 27.88 43.30
CA MET A 434 12.71 28.79 44.07
C MET A 434 12.48 30.25 43.71
N ASP A 435 11.56 30.55 42.82
CA ASP A 435 11.21 31.92 42.38
C ASP A 435 12.47 32.70 41.93
N ILE A 436 13.23 32.08 41.04
CA ILE A 436 14.50 32.62 40.54
C ILE A 436 14.23 33.54 39.34
N ASP A 437 14.77 34.76 39.37
CA ASP A 437 14.77 35.65 38.21
C ASP A 437 15.74 35.14 37.14
N TYR A 438 15.28 35.11 35.88
CA TYR A 438 16.11 34.78 34.72
C TYR A 438 17.41 35.59 34.61
N LYS A 439 17.43 36.83 35.12
CA LYS A 439 18.65 37.69 35.21
C LYS A 439 19.74 37.08 36.08
N GLN A 440 19.41 36.29 37.07
CA GLN A 440 20.39 35.58 37.89
C GLN A 440 21.02 34.39 37.10
N LEU A 441 20.16 33.69 36.34
CA LEU A 441 20.60 32.58 35.46
C LEU A 441 21.56 33.06 34.35
N GLU A 442 21.27 34.21 33.74
CA GLU A 442 22.16 34.85 32.76
C GLU A 442 23.56 35.16 33.29
N LYS A 443 23.65 35.48 34.59
CA LYS A 443 24.93 35.70 35.28
C LYS A 443 25.68 34.41 35.63
N GLY A 444 25.00 33.25 35.46
CA GLY A 444 25.57 31.93 35.78
C GLY A 444 25.70 31.64 37.27
N LYS A 445 25.15 32.46 38.13
CA LYS A 445 25.11 32.29 39.58
C LYS A 445 23.71 32.62 40.11
N VAL A 446 23.20 31.71 40.90
CA VAL A 446 21.89 31.85 41.53
C VAL A 446 22.09 31.90 43.05
N GLU A 447 21.65 32.96 43.67
CA GLU A 447 21.67 33.14 45.13
C GLU A 447 20.27 32.88 45.69
N ILE A 448 20.15 31.89 46.57
CA ILE A 448 18.87 31.52 47.21
C ILE A 448 19.04 31.49 48.74
N PRO A 449 18.00 31.81 49.49
CA PRO A 449 18.01 31.76 50.95
C PRO A 449 18.32 30.33 51.47
N ILE A 450 19.10 30.21 52.52
CA ILE A 450 19.57 28.93 53.08
C ILE A 450 18.40 28.00 53.51
N TYR A 451 17.26 28.55 53.91
CA TYR A 451 16.11 27.74 54.30
C TYR A 451 15.55 26.90 53.12
N ARG A 452 15.88 27.21 51.90
CA ARG A 452 15.50 26.40 50.71
C ARG A 452 16.45 25.25 50.44
N SER A 453 17.48 25.02 51.26
CA SER A 453 18.48 23.98 51.11
C SER A 453 17.92 22.57 51.03
N PHE A 454 16.83 22.28 51.75
CA PHE A 454 16.17 20.98 51.75
C PHE A 454 15.56 20.67 50.36
N TYR A 455 14.87 21.64 49.79
CA TYR A 455 14.28 21.52 48.47
C TYR A 455 15.34 21.34 47.38
N LEU A 456 16.42 22.14 47.44
CA LEU A 456 17.57 21.96 46.55
C LEU A 456 18.18 20.56 46.64
N ASN A 457 18.34 20.03 47.84
CA ASN A 457 18.89 18.70 48.06
C ASN A 457 17.98 17.59 47.45
N GLN A 458 16.64 17.76 47.54
CA GLN A 458 15.70 16.86 46.88
C GLN A 458 15.85 16.89 45.36
N LEU A 459 15.93 18.08 44.74
CA LEU A 459 16.13 18.23 43.30
C LEU A 459 17.45 17.60 42.84
N LEU A 460 18.52 17.82 43.58
CA LEU A 460 19.86 17.23 43.29
C LEU A 460 19.89 15.70 43.37
N LYS A 461 19.13 15.12 44.32
CA LYS A 461 18.97 13.66 44.40
C LYS A 461 18.25 13.09 43.20
N GLN A 462 17.24 13.82 42.65
CA GLN A 462 16.54 13.41 41.42
C GLN A 462 17.48 13.40 40.21
N LEU A 463 18.37 14.36 40.09
CA LEU A 463 19.40 14.40 39.04
C LEU A 463 20.44 13.26 39.18
N LYS A 464 20.95 13.04 40.38
CA LYS A 464 22.00 12.02 40.66
C LYS A 464 21.48 10.57 40.61
N GLY A 465 20.19 10.35 40.80
CA GLY A 465 19.58 9.02 40.78
C GLY A 465 19.51 8.33 39.41
N THR A 466 20.17 8.91 38.38
CA THR A 466 20.13 8.42 37.00
C THR A 466 21.51 8.07 36.41
N ASN A 467 22.60 8.30 37.12
CA ASN A 467 23.95 7.87 36.73
C ASN A 467 24.51 6.91 37.79
N VAL A 468 24.06 5.67 37.78
CA VAL A 468 24.77 4.49 38.33
C VAL A 468 24.71 3.42 37.27
#